data_c07d07aaaa4dd8eb8ca8fc7e92f853b2
#
_entry.id   c07d07aaaa4dd8eb8ca8fc7e92f853b2
#
_cell.length_a   1.000
_cell.length_b   1.000
_cell.length_c   1.000
_cell.angle_alpha   90.00
_cell.angle_beta   90.00
_cell.angle_gamma   90.00
#
_symmetry.space_group_name_H-M   'P 1'
#
loop_
_entity.id
_entity.type
_entity.pdbx_description
1 polymer ?
#
loop_
_entity_poly.entity_id
_entity_poly.type
_entity_poly.pdbx_seq_one_letter_code
_entity_poly.pdbx_strand_id
1 'polypeptide(L)'
;MGDVAKEDVRKIQVTGGSTYIVSLPKSWVEQMGLRRGSTVNVVQMDDLTLCIQPKGARTDERARRAVITVSDSVSPESLVRRVVSAYLIGYNIIQIRNPSKRIDLVQRYTVKDFTRKKLVGTEILSDLPRELTLQVLLS
;
A
#
# COMPACT_ATOMS: atom_id res chain seq x y z
N MET A 1 13.65 9.97 -4.47
CA MET A 1 12.47 10.16 -4.71
C MET A 1 11.65 9.04 -4.87
N GLY A 2 11.85 7.95 -4.32
CA GLY A 2 11.11 6.78 -4.51
C GLY A 2 9.64 6.92 -4.26
N ASP A 3 9.27 7.99 -3.63
CA ASP A 3 7.92 8.17 -3.27
C ASP A 3 7.15 8.99 -4.26
N VAL A 4 7.82 9.45 -5.27
CA VAL A 4 7.18 10.29 -6.21
C VAL A 4 6.19 9.51 -7.00
N ALA A 5 4.99 9.95 -7.00
CA ALA A 5 3.94 9.33 -7.76
C ALA A 5 3.54 10.25 -8.86
N LYS A 6 3.02 9.69 -9.92
CA LYS A 6 2.39 10.49 -10.93
C LYS A 6 1.12 11.03 -10.35
N GLU A 7 0.88 12.28 -10.59
CA GLU A 7 -0.32 12.91 -10.10
C GLU A 7 -1.18 13.35 -11.26
N ASP A 8 -2.42 12.90 -11.28
CA ASP A 8 -3.40 13.32 -12.27
C ASP A 8 -4.54 14.00 -11.56
N VAL A 9 -5.02 15.07 -12.13
CA VAL A 9 -6.18 15.77 -11.60
C VAL A 9 -7.39 15.38 -12.44
N ARG A 10 -8.42 14.87 -11.81
CA ARG A 10 -9.62 14.42 -12.47
C ARG A 10 -10.84 15.04 -11.80
N LYS A 11 -11.85 15.32 -12.60
CA LYS A 11 -13.08 15.88 -12.07
C LYS A 11 -14.04 14.75 -11.74
N ILE A 12 -14.77 14.89 -10.65
CA ILE A 12 -15.79 13.94 -10.29
C ILE A 12 -17.03 14.29 -11.09
N GLN A 13 -17.65 13.28 -11.66
CA GLN A 13 -18.87 13.42 -12.44
C GLN A 13 -20.00 12.70 -11.74
N VAL A 14 -21.23 13.13 -12.00
CA VAL A 14 -22.39 12.49 -11.42
C VAL A 14 -23.21 11.90 -12.54
N THR A 15 -23.63 10.66 -12.36
CA THR A 15 -24.47 10.00 -13.35
C THR A 15 -25.62 9.38 -12.60
N GLY A 16 -26.80 9.31 -13.25
CA GLY A 16 -27.97 8.71 -12.62
C GLY A 16 -28.46 9.43 -11.40
N GLY A 17 -28.04 10.68 -11.20
CA GLY A 17 -28.50 11.50 -10.09
C GLY A 17 -27.77 11.32 -8.79
N SER A 18 -27.14 10.19 -8.54
CA SER A 18 -26.49 9.96 -7.24
C SER A 18 -25.22 9.16 -7.31
N THR A 19 -24.78 8.75 -8.48
CA THR A 19 -23.56 7.97 -8.60
C THR A 19 -22.41 8.88 -9.01
N TYR A 20 -21.35 8.88 -8.23
CA TYR A 20 -20.19 9.68 -8.51
C TYR A 20 -19.15 8.84 -9.25
N ILE A 21 -18.57 9.40 -10.30
CA ILE A 21 -17.63 8.69 -11.16
C ILE A 21 -16.38 9.52 -11.30
N VAL A 22 -15.23 8.87 -11.26
CA VAL A 22 -13.96 9.49 -11.58
C VAL A 22 -13.25 8.58 -12.57
N SER A 23 -12.63 9.16 -13.60
CA SER A 23 -11.92 8.35 -14.59
C SER A 23 -10.57 7.91 -14.03
N LEU A 24 -10.16 6.72 -14.40
CA LEU A 24 -8.88 6.18 -13.98
C LEU A 24 -7.81 6.49 -15.03
N PRO A 25 -6.55 6.67 -14.61
CA PRO A 25 -5.49 6.92 -15.58
C PRO A 25 -5.34 5.75 -16.53
N LYS A 26 -5.32 6.03 -17.82
CA LYS A 26 -5.26 4.98 -18.82
C LYS A 26 -4.00 4.15 -18.69
N SER A 27 -2.87 4.79 -18.43
CA SER A 27 -1.62 4.07 -18.31
C SER A 27 -1.65 3.09 -17.14
N TRP A 28 -2.28 3.48 -16.04
CA TRP A 28 -2.40 2.59 -14.89
C TRP A 28 -3.29 1.40 -15.21
N VAL A 29 -4.41 1.66 -15.89
CA VAL A 29 -5.34 0.59 -16.26
C VAL A 29 -4.64 -0.44 -17.15
N GLU A 30 -3.86 0.03 -18.11
CA GLU A 30 -3.13 -0.86 -19.00
C GLU A 30 -2.06 -1.63 -18.27
N GLN A 31 -1.36 -0.95 -17.38
CA GLN A 31 -0.30 -1.57 -16.60
C GLN A 31 -0.83 -2.68 -15.72
N MET A 32 -2.04 -2.51 -15.20
CA MET A 32 -2.66 -3.50 -14.34
C MET A 32 -3.40 -4.58 -15.12
N GLY A 33 -3.44 -4.47 -16.43
CA GLY A 33 -4.14 -5.46 -17.25
C GLY A 33 -5.64 -5.42 -17.11
N LEU A 34 -6.19 -4.29 -16.71
CA LEU A 34 -7.63 -4.16 -16.55
C LEU A 34 -8.28 -3.91 -17.89
N ARG A 35 -9.51 -4.37 -18.03
CA ARG A 35 -10.27 -4.23 -19.26
C ARG A 35 -11.65 -3.77 -18.91
N ARG A 36 -12.39 -3.45 -19.96
CA ARG A 36 -13.80 -3.14 -19.81
C ARG A 36 -14.48 -4.31 -19.11
N GLY A 37 -15.20 -4.02 -18.06
CA GLY A 37 -15.86 -5.06 -17.29
C GLY A 37 -15.05 -5.65 -16.15
N SER A 38 -13.78 -5.32 -16.07
CA SER A 38 -12.97 -5.78 -14.94
C SER A 38 -13.51 -5.16 -13.65
N THR A 39 -13.34 -5.87 -12.56
CA THR A 39 -13.74 -5.35 -11.25
C THR A 39 -12.53 -4.94 -10.47
N VAL A 40 -12.72 -3.98 -9.59
CA VAL A 40 -11.67 -3.50 -8.71
C VAL A 40 -12.23 -3.41 -7.29
N ASN A 41 -11.35 -3.48 -6.31
CA ASN A 41 -11.72 -3.23 -4.93
C ASN A 41 -11.42 -1.77 -4.64
N VAL A 42 -12.34 -1.12 -3.97
CA VAL A 42 -12.15 0.26 -3.52
C VAL A 42 -12.12 0.22 -2.01
N VAL A 43 -10.98 0.55 -1.43
CA VAL A 43 -10.79 0.44 0.01
C VAL A 43 -10.65 1.83 0.60
N GLN A 44 -11.47 2.13 1.59
CA GLN A 44 -11.38 3.41 2.30
C GLN A 44 -10.38 3.27 3.42
N MET A 45 -9.37 4.12 3.39
CA MET A 45 -8.29 4.06 4.38
C MET A 45 -8.66 4.90 5.60
N ASP A 46 -7.92 4.71 6.69
CA ASP A 46 -8.18 5.44 7.92
C ASP A 46 -8.02 6.95 7.77
N ASP A 47 -7.19 7.38 6.83
CA ASP A 47 -6.99 8.80 6.60
C ASP A 47 -8.01 9.36 5.61
N LEU A 48 -9.06 8.60 5.34
CA LEU A 48 -10.16 8.99 4.46
C LEU A 48 -9.79 9.03 2.97
N THR A 49 -8.65 8.50 2.61
CA THR A 49 -8.32 8.33 1.19
C THR A 49 -8.91 7.03 0.71
N LEU A 50 -8.99 6.88 -0.61
CA LEU A 50 -9.45 5.65 -1.23
C LEU A 50 -8.29 4.99 -1.97
N CYS A 51 -8.21 3.68 -1.88
CA CYS A 51 -7.23 2.89 -2.59
C CYS A 51 -7.97 1.97 -3.55
N ILE A 52 -7.58 1.98 -4.81
CA ILE A 52 -8.21 1.15 -5.83
C ILE A 52 -7.25 0.05 -6.22
N GLN A 53 -7.71 -1.19 -6.16
CA GLN A 53 -6.88 -2.35 -6.43
C GLN A 53 -7.55 -3.27 -7.42
N PRO A 54 -6.80 -3.93 -8.29
CA PRO A 54 -7.42 -4.93 -9.17
C PRO A 54 -7.92 -6.08 -8.32
N LYS A 55 -9.15 -6.50 -8.57
CA LYS A 55 -9.72 -7.61 -7.84
C LYS A 55 -9.24 -8.90 -8.45
N GLY A 56 -8.90 -9.86 -7.60
CA GLY A 56 -8.48 -11.17 -8.08
C GLY A 56 -7.12 -11.20 -8.71
N ALA A 57 -6.39 -10.14 -8.57
CA ALA A 57 -5.06 -10.07 -9.11
C ALA A 57 -4.17 -11.10 -8.51
N ARG A 58 -4.53 -11.65 -7.35
CA ARG A 58 -3.80 -12.60 -6.74
C ARG A 58 -4.62 -13.64 -6.31
N THR A 59 -4.43 -14.71 -6.74
CA THR A 59 -5.21 -15.83 -6.34
C THR A 59 -4.38 -16.83 -5.59
N ASP A 60 -3.10 -16.60 -5.50
CA ASP A 60 -2.22 -17.51 -4.82
C ASP A 60 -2.37 -17.27 -3.33
N GLU A 61 -2.78 -18.27 -2.60
CA GLU A 61 -2.97 -18.14 -1.19
C GLU A 61 -1.73 -18.42 -0.39
N ARG A 62 -0.61 -18.68 -1.05
CA ARG A 62 0.62 -18.85 -0.32
C ARG A 62 1.10 -17.53 0.15
N ALA A 63 2.17 -17.52 0.89
CA ALA A 63 2.74 -16.29 1.41
C ALA A 63 2.99 -15.32 0.27
N ARG A 64 2.44 -14.15 0.37
CA ARG A 64 2.58 -13.10 -0.61
C ARG A 64 3.38 -11.98 0.01
N ARG A 65 4.40 -11.56 -0.68
CA ARG A 65 5.36 -10.60 -0.15
C ARG A 65 5.25 -9.26 -0.86
N ALA A 66 5.18 -8.20 -0.09
CA ALA A 66 5.29 -6.84 -0.62
C ALA A 66 6.65 -6.30 -0.19
N VAL A 67 7.36 -5.67 -1.09
CA VAL A 67 8.64 -5.03 -0.78
C VAL A 67 8.46 -3.54 -0.96
N ILE A 68 8.70 -2.78 0.09
CA ILE A 68 8.60 -1.34 0.08
C ILE A 68 10.00 -0.77 0.18
N THR A 69 10.47 -0.16 -0.89
CA THR A 69 11.79 0.43 -0.91
C THR A 69 11.71 1.86 -0.42
N VAL A 70 12.55 2.21 0.54
CA VAL A 70 12.52 3.55 1.12
C VAL A 70 13.88 4.21 1.02
N SER A 71 13.85 5.53 1.14
CA SER A 71 15.05 6.34 1.29
C SER A 71 14.74 7.33 2.40
N ASP A 72 15.72 8.13 2.78
CA ASP A 72 15.50 9.10 3.85
C ASP A 72 14.51 10.18 3.45
N SER A 73 14.24 10.33 2.16
CA SER A 73 13.30 11.35 1.71
C SER A 73 11.84 10.96 1.88
N VAL A 74 11.56 9.70 2.21
CA VAL A 74 10.20 9.23 2.40
C VAL A 74 9.77 9.61 3.81
N SER A 75 8.66 10.34 3.94
CA SER A 75 8.19 10.71 5.28
C SER A 75 7.71 9.49 6.03
N PRO A 76 7.79 9.49 7.36
CA PRO A 76 7.27 8.37 8.13
C PRO A 76 5.78 8.14 7.88
N GLU A 77 5.02 9.21 7.70
CA GLU A 77 3.58 9.08 7.44
C GLU A 77 3.31 8.41 6.09
N SER A 78 4.10 8.76 5.09
CA SER A 78 3.94 8.13 3.77
C SER A 78 4.29 6.65 3.86
N LEU A 79 5.33 6.32 4.61
CA LEU A 79 5.73 4.93 4.79
C LEU A 79 4.64 4.13 5.47
N VAL A 80 4.04 4.68 6.53
CA VAL A 80 2.95 4.02 7.23
C VAL A 80 1.79 3.76 6.27
N ARG A 81 1.46 4.73 5.41
CA ARG A 81 0.37 4.53 4.45
C ARG A 81 0.66 3.39 3.49
N ARG A 82 1.91 3.25 3.06
CA ARG A 82 2.29 2.14 2.19
C ARG A 82 2.15 0.80 2.89
N VAL A 83 2.53 0.76 4.16
CA VAL A 83 2.40 -0.47 4.96
C VAL A 83 0.92 -0.82 5.12
N VAL A 84 0.09 0.16 5.42
CA VAL A 84 -1.35 -0.07 5.58
C VAL A 84 -1.95 -0.57 4.27
N SER A 85 -1.55 0.00 3.14
CA SER A 85 -2.03 -0.46 1.85
C SER A 85 -1.69 -1.93 1.63
N ALA A 86 -0.45 -2.32 1.90
CA ALA A 86 -0.03 -3.70 1.72
C ALA A 86 -0.81 -4.63 2.65
N TYR A 87 -1.03 -4.20 3.88
CA TYR A 87 -1.79 -4.98 4.85
C TYR A 87 -3.22 -5.19 4.35
N LEU A 88 -3.87 -4.14 3.85
CA LEU A 88 -5.24 -4.24 3.39
C LEU A 88 -5.39 -5.03 2.11
N ILE A 89 -4.38 -5.00 1.25
CA ILE A 89 -4.37 -5.82 0.04
C ILE A 89 -4.32 -7.30 0.40
N GLY A 90 -3.73 -7.63 1.53
CA GLY A 90 -3.67 -9.01 1.96
C GLY A 90 -2.31 -9.66 1.82
N TYR A 91 -1.25 -8.86 1.75
CA TYR A 91 0.08 -9.44 1.75
C TYR A 91 0.37 -10.04 3.12
N ASN A 92 1.01 -11.20 3.12
CA ASN A 92 1.36 -11.89 4.38
C ASN A 92 2.69 -11.39 4.92
N ILE A 93 3.58 -10.98 4.03
CA ILE A 93 4.90 -10.50 4.40
C ILE A 93 5.06 -9.11 3.83
N ILE A 94 5.41 -8.16 4.67
CA ILE A 94 5.64 -6.79 4.23
C ILE A 94 7.05 -6.43 4.63
N GLN A 95 7.92 -6.27 3.63
CA GLN A 95 9.33 -6.00 3.86
C GLN A 95 9.65 -4.57 3.49
N ILE A 96 10.18 -3.81 4.42
CA ILE A 96 10.61 -2.45 4.18
C ILE A 96 12.13 -2.50 4.10
N ARG A 97 12.70 -1.97 3.04
CA ARG A 97 14.13 -2.00 2.91
C ARG A 97 14.69 -0.72 2.33
N ASN A 98 15.86 -0.36 2.80
CA ASN A 98 16.62 0.75 2.26
C ASN A 98 17.84 0.15 1.59
N PRO A 99 17.96 0.23 0.26
CA PRO A 99 19.07 -0.42 -0.45
C PRO A 99 20.41 0.26 -0.23
N SER A 100 20.41 1.51 0.23
CA SER A 100 21.65 2.27 0.35
C SER A 100 22.24 2.31 1.72
N LYS A 101 21.42 2.33 2.75
CA LYS A 101 21.93 2.48 4.10
C LYS A 101 20.89 1.99 5.08
N ARG A 102 21.14 2.16 6.38
CA ARG A 102 20.21 1.67 7.35
C ARG A 102 18.93 2.53 7.32
N ILE A 103 17.82 1.91 7.62
CA ILE A 103 16.54 2.59 7.67
C ILE A 103 16.59 3.67 8.74
N ASP A 104 16.10 4.86 8.40
CA ASP A 104 16.08 5.98 9.32
C ASP A 104 15.35 5.60 10.61
N LEU A 105 15.87 6.04 11.73
CA LEU A 105 15.33 5.65 13.04
C LEU A 105 13.89 6.11 13.23
N VAL A 106 13.54 7.29 12.75
CA VAL A 106 12.18 7.78 12.90
C VAL A 106 11.22 6.97 12.03
N GLN A 107 11.64 6.64 10.81
CA GLN A 107 10.83 5.78 9.94
C GLN A 107 10.60 4.43 10.62
N ARG A 108 11.66 3.84 11.14
CA ARG A 108 11.58 2.52 11.79
C ARG A 108 10.67 2.56 13.01
N TYR A 109 10.87 3.53 13.86
CA TYR A 109 10.08 3.64 15.07
C TYR A 109 8.60 3.84 14.74
N THR A 110 8.32 4.72 13.78
CA THR A 110 6.94 5.04 13.44
C THR A 110 6.21 3.82 12.91
N VAL A 111 6.87 3.04 12.04
CA VAL A 111 6.26 1.83 11.50
C VAL A 111 6.05 0.80 12.59
N LYS A 112 7.05 0.58 13.44
CA LYS A 112 6.94 -0.43 14.49
C LYS A 112 5.85 -0.05 15.48
N ASP A 113 5.77 1.21 15.86
CA ASP A 113 4.78 1.68 16.79
C ASP A 113 3.37 1.53 16.22
N PHE A 114 3.20 1.93 14.96
CA PHE A 114 1.91 1.80 14.29
C PHE A 114 1.49 0.34 14.16
N THR A 115 2.43 -0.52 13.80
CA THR A 115 2.15 -1.94 13.64
C THR A 115 1.65 -2.54 14.94
N ARG A 116 2.31 -2.23 16.03
CA ARG A 116 1.91 -2.78 17.34
C ARG A 116 0.55 -2.28 17.78
N LYS A 117 0.25 -1.03 17.49
CA LYS A 117 -0.97 -0.42 18.00
C LYS A 117 -2.18 -0.58 17.11
N LYS A 118 -1.97 -0.65 15.81
CA LYS A 118 -3.08 -0.56 14.88
C LYS A 118 -3.27 -1.73 13.93
N LEU A 119 -2.24 -2.51 13.66
CA LEU A 119 -2.36 -3.59 12.69
C LEU A 119 -2.52 -4.92 13.41
N VAL A 120 -3.79 -5.29 13.58
CA VAL A 120 -4.13 -6.52 14.30
C VAL A 120 -3.57 -7.74 13.58
N GLY A 121 -3.00 -8.64 14.34
CA GLY A 121 -2.49 -9.89 13.77
C GLY A 121 -1.17 -9.75 13.05
N THR A 122 -0.44 -8.68 13.31
CA THR A 122 0.83 -8.45 12.64
C THR A 122 1.96 -8.50 13.66
N GLU A 123 3.05 -9.14 13.28
CA GLU A 123 4.24 -9.25 14.12
C GLU A 123 5.45 -8.75 13.37
N ILE A 124 6.45 -8.31 14.11
CA ILE A 124 7.73 -7.94 13.51
C ILE A 124 8.54 -9.22 13.39
N LEU A 125 8.74 -9.66 12.16
CA LEU A 125 9.44 -10.89 11.89
C LEU A 125 10.95 -10.71 11.93
N SER A 126 11.43 -9.59 11.45
CA SER A 126 12.85 -9.33 11.36
C SER A 126 13.08 -7.84 11.46
N ASP A 127 14.12 -7.46 12.18
CA ASP A 127 14.42 -6.04 12.44
C ASP A 127 15.92 -5.86 12.24
N LEU A 128 16.33 -5.65 11.01
CA LEU A 128 17.72 -5.51 10.63
C LEU A 128 18.01 -4.07 10.21
N PRO A 129 19.30 -3.66 10.18
CA PRO A 129 19.58 -2.26 9.88
C PRO A 129 19.00 -1.74 8.58
N ARG A 130 18.97 -2.54 7.54
CA ARG A 130 18.47 -2.12 6.24
C ARG A 130 17.11 -2.71 5.89
N GLU A 131 16.57 -3.54 6.74
CA GLU A 131 15.31 -4.22 6.47
C GLU A 131 14.48 -4.33 7.72
N LEU A 132 13.19 -4.12 7.56
CA LEU A 132 12.24 -4.35 8.63
C LEU A 132 11.12 -5.17 8.00
N THR A 133 10.90 -6.37 8.52
CA THR A 133 9.94 -7.29 7.93
C THR A 133 8.80 -7.54 8.90
N LEU A 134 7.60 -7.37 8.39
CA LEU A 134 6.39 -7.62 9.15
C LEU A 134 5.71 -8.85 8.61
N GLN A 135 5.09 -9.63 9.48
CA GLN A 135 4.34 -10.81 9.09
C GLN A 135 2.92 -10.66 9.56
N VAL A 136 1.98 -10.87 8.65
CA VAL A 136 0.55 -10.80 8.98
C VAL A 136 0.08 -12.21 9.23
N LEU A 137 -0.36 -12.46 10.46
CA LEU A 137 -0.76 -13.80 10.87
C LEU A 137 -2.24 -14.08 10.72
N LEU A 138 -3.03 -13.02 10.61
CA LEU A 138 -4.46 -13.18 10.42
C LEU A 138 -4.80 -12.98 8.97
N SER A 139 -5.72 -13.73 8.50
CA SER A 139 -6.16 -13.59 7.11
C SER A 139 -7.62 -13.18 7.05
#